data_0d71d26fefef8b1249b372084abb3f3a
#
_entry.id   0d71d26fefef8b1249b372084abb3f3a
#
_cell.length_a   1.000
_cell.length_b   1.000
_cell.length_c   1.000
_cell.angle_alpha   90.00
_cell.angle_beta   90.00
_cell.angle_gamma   90.00
#
_symmetry.space_group_name_H-M   'P 1'
#
loop_
_entity.id
_entity.type
_entity.pdbx_description
1 polymer ?
#
loop_
_entity_poly.entity_id
_entity_poly.type
_entity_poly.pdbx_seq_one_letter_code
_entity_poly.pdbx_strand_id
1 'polypeptide(L)'
;ESAASIIREADRYHNGVSTSRISTFACDLEQPHLVRELIDSINQSLLTPSVLVLAHGVMSEKMSKTLKTNDAEWRRVMAINLDSVFQLVNGIAPAMADVRNGRVIIFSACLGRMSGPGNAGGLAPYRISKAGVNALVRNLAHETGLGARGFLVDATCPNHSRTDMGGADAPRSAEEGAATAIWLATRPFDSGDVTGVLWEDQKIVEW
;
A
#
# COMPACT_ATOMS: atom_id res chain seq x y z
N GLU A 1 -6.99 12.50 8.44
CA GLU A 1 -6.51 12.46 9.84
C GLU A 1 -5.30 13.38 10.00
N SER A 2 -5.27 14.19 11.06
CA SER A 2 -4.11 15.05 11.29
C SER A 2 -2.93 14.25 11.85
N ALA A 3 -1.69 14.65 11.54
CA ALA A 3 -0.48 14.02 12.11
C ALA A 3 -0.55 13.94 13.65
N ALA A 4 -1.18 14.91 14.30
CA ALA A 4 -1.41 14.92 15.74
C ALA A 4 -2.40 13.86 16.23
N SER A 5 -3.35 13.39 15.39
CA SER A 5 -4.24 12.30 15.75
C SER A 5 -3.54 10.95 15.67
N ILE A 6 -2.73 10.74 14.64
CA ILE A 6 -1.93 9.52 14.46
C ILE A 6 -0.92 9.36 15.61
N ILE A 7 -0.25 10.43 16.01
CA ILE A 7 0.70 10.40 17.13
C ILE A 7 -0.04 10.08 18.44
N ARG A 8 -1.19 10.73 18.72
CA ARG A 8 -2.00 10.44 19.91
C ARG A 8 -2.52 9.01 19.95
N GLU A 9 -2.85 8.44 18.81
CA GLU A 9 -3.32 7.07 18.72
C GLU A 9 -2.16 6.08 18.92
N ALA A 10 -1.01 6.33 18.32
CA ALA A 10 0.21 5.57 18.58
C ALA A 10 0.60 5.57 20.07
N ASP A 11 0.43 6.71 20.77
CA ASP A 11 0.66 6.82 22.21
C ASP A 11 -0.24 5.92 23.04
N ARG A 12 -1.48 5.68 22.61
CA ARG A 12 -2.42 4.79 23.31
C ARG A 12 -2.03 3.31 23.23
N TYR A 13 -1.40 2.90 22.15
CA TYR A 13 -0.99 1.50 21.94
C TYR A 13 0.39 1.17 22.50
N HIS A 14 1.21 2.18 22.77
CA HIS A 14 2.55 2.00 23.30
C HIS A 14 2.62 2.28 24.79
N ASN A 15 2.24 1.33 25.64
CA ASN A 15 2.44 1.36 27.09
C ASN A 15 3.84 1.86 27.49
N GLY A 16 4.08 3.19 27.41
CA GLY A 16 5.31 3.84 27.86
C GLY A 16 6.51 3.85 26.90
N VAL A 17 6.34 3.50 25.61
CA VAL A 17 7.40 3.70 24.60
C VAL A 17 7.33 5.14 24.09
N SER A 18 8.42 5.87 24.21
CA SER A 18 8.53 7.28 23.83
C SER A 18 8.14 7.54 22.37
N THR A 19 7.21 8.49 22.16
CA THR A 19 6.82 9.02 20.83
C THR A 19 7.96 9.73 20.09
N SER A 20 9.11 9.94 20.74
CA SER A 20 10.32 10.49 20.10
C SER A 20 10.86 9.65 18.91
N ARG A 21 10.26 8.48 18.64
CA ARG A 21 10.63 7.60 17.52
C ARG A 21 9.73 7.75 16.29
N ILE A 22 8.69 8.59 16.35
CA ILE A 22 7.76 8.80 15.24
C ILE A 22 8.07 10.12 14.57
N SER A 23 8.34 10.08 13.27
CA SER A 23 8.45 11.27 12.42
C SER A 23 7.27 11.32 11.47
N THR A 24 6.73 12.51 11.23
CA THR A 24 5.58 12.72 10.34
C THR A 24 5.94 13.70 9.23
N PHE A 25 5.50 13.38 8.01
CA PHE A 25 5.68 14.21 6.83
C PHE A 25 4.32 14.40 6.16
N ALA A 26 3.92 15.65 5.92
CA ALA A 26 2.73 15.94 5.13
C ALA A 26 3.08 15.92 3.64
N CYS A 27 2.29 15.21 2.83
CA CYS A 27 2.49 15.14 1.39
C CYS A 27 1.15 14.98 0.67
N ASP A 28 0.93 15.78 -0.37
CA ASP A 28 -0.15 15.55 -1.33
C ASP A 28 0.34 14.58 -2.41
N LEU A 29 -0.16 13.36 -2.35
CA LEU A 29 0.24 12.27 -3.26
C LEU A 29 -0.30 12.43 -4.68
N GLU A 30 -1.20 13.38 -4.93
CA GLU A 30 -1.61 13.74 -6.28
C GLU A 30 -0.54 14.55 -7.02
N GLN A 31 0.42 15.14 -6.29
CA GLN A 31 1.46 16.02 -6.80
C GLN A 31 2.80 15.28 -6.92
N PRO A 32 3.25 14.89 -8.12
CA PRO A 32 4.46 14.08 -8.27
C PRO A 32 5.75 14.75 -7.75
N HIS A 33 5.81 16.08 -7.74
CA HIS A 33 6.97 16.80 -7.22
C HIS A 33 7.03 16.73 -5.68
N LEU A 34 5.87 16.80 -4.99
CA LEU A 34 5.81 16.67 -3.53
C LEU A 34 6.17 15.24 -3.08
N VAL A 35 5.77 14.23 -3.87
CA VAL A 35 6.18 12.85 -3.61
C VAL A 35 7.70 12.69 -3.70
N ARG A 36 8.35 13.32 -4.68
CA ARG A 36 9.82 13.32 -4.79
C ARG A 36 10.48 14.03 -3.59
N GLU A 37 10.00 15.19 -3.19
CA GLU A 37 10.49 15.91 -2.01
C GLU A 37 10.34 15.07 -0.73
N LEU A 38 9.24 14.34 -0.59
CA LEU A 38 9.04 13.38 0.52
C LEU A 38 10.09 12.27 0.48
N ILE A 39 10.31 11.65 -0.67
CA ILE A 39 11.33 10.60 -0.86
C ILE A 39 12.71 11.11 -0.49
N ASP A 40 13.09 12.30 -0.96
CA ASP A 40 14.38 12.93 -0.65
C ASP A 40 14.52 13.19 0.85
N SER A 41 13.46 13.69 1.50
CA SER A 41 13.43 13.92 2.94
C SER A 41 13.60 12.62 3.74
N ILE A 42 12.94 11.54 3.31
CA ILE A 42 13.08 10.22 3.93
C ILE A 42 14.52 9.72 3.78
N ASN A 43 15.06 9.75 2.57
CA ASN A 43 16.38 9.23 2.28
C ASN A 43 17.51 10.01 2.97
N GLN A 44 17.30 11.31 3.24
CA GLN A 44 18.27 12.15 3.95
C GLN A 44 18.19 12.03 5.47
N SER A 45 17.01 11.76 6.01
CA SER A 45 16.76 11.83 7.46
C SER A 45 16.80 10.50 8.18
N LEU A 46 16.69 9.38 7.49
CA LEU A 46 16.47 8.08 8.09
C LEU A 46 17.52 7.05 7.67
N LEU A 47 17.73 6.08 8.56
CA LEU A 47 18.34 4.81 8.20
C LEU A 47 17.46 4.12 7.15
N THR A 48 18.05 3.29 6.30
CA THR A 48 17.30 2.48 5.33
C THR A 48 16.16 1.74 6.04
N PRO A 49 14.89 1.96 5.64
CA PRO A 49 13.77 1.29 6.30
C PRO A 49 13.81 -0.22 6.03
N SER A 50 13.46 -1.01 7.02
CA SER A 50 13.28 -2.47 6.87
C SER A 50 11.87 -2.86 6.40
N VAL A 51 10.90 -1.97 6.60
CA VAL A 51 9.50 -2.19 6.19
C VAL A 51 8.95 -0.91 5.57
N LEU A 52 8.37 -1.04 4.38
CA LEU A 52 7.63 0.01 3.68
C LEU A 52 6.19 -0.44 3.49
N VAL A 53 5.24 0.24 4.14
CA VAL A 53 3.81 -0.03 3.99
C VAL A 53 3.15 1.12 3.24
N LEU A 54 2.60 0.85 2.06
CA LEU A 54 1.86 1.81 1.25
C LEU A 54 0.36 1.55 1.38
N ALA A 55 -0.26 2.20 2.35
CA ALA A 55 -1.67 2.00 2.72
C ALA A 55 -2.61 3.08 2.17
N HIS A 56 -2.10 4.03 1.43
CA HIS A 56 -2.89 5.12 0.86
C HIS A 56 -3.71 4.70 -0.36
N GLY A 57 -4.73 5.49 -0.63
CA GLY A 57 -5.55 5.34 -1.82
C GLY A 57 -6.82 6.17 -1.73
N VAL A 58 -7.44 6.36 -2.87
CA VAL A 58 -8.74 7.02 -3.01
C VAL A 58 -9.69 6.18 -3.84
N MET A 59 -10.97 6.23 -3.50
CA MET A 59 -12.01 5.60 -4.30
C MET A 59 -12.34 6.49 -5.50
N SER A 60 -12.73 5.87 -6.62
CA SER A 60 -13.37 6.61 -7.71
C SER A 60 -14.72 7.18 -7.27
N GLU A 61 -15.14 8.27 -7.88
CA GLU A 61 -16.50 8.77 -7.74
C GLU A 61 -17.52 7.65 -7.98
N LYS A 62 -18.64 7.72 -7.26
CA LYS A 62 -19.71 6.72 -7.38
C LYS A 62 -20.12 6.57 -8.85
N MET A 63 -20.25 5.33 -9.29
CA MET A 63 -20.69 4.98 -10.65
C MET A 63 -19.75 5.41 -11.78
N SER A 64 -18.47 5.65 -11.51
CA SER A 64 -17.44 5.88 -12.55
C SER A 64 -17.33 4.66 -13.46
N LYS A 65 -18.11 4.68 -14.54
CA LYS A 65 -18.04 3.67 -15.62
C LYS A 65 -17.02 4.14 -16.64
N THR A 66 -16.32 3.22 -17.28
CA THR A 66 -15.26 3.54 -18.27
C THR A 66 -15.71 4.58 -19.31
N LEU A 67 -16.93 4.42 -19.86
CA LEU A 67 -17.44 5.33 -20.89
C LEU A 67 -17.96 6.69 -20.35
N LYS A 68 -17.92 6.90 -19.03
CA LYS A 68 -18.43 8.12 -18.38
C LYS A 68 -17.42 8.78 -17.45
N THR A 69 -16.28 8.14 -17.22
CA THR A 69 -15.20 8.70 -16.42
C THR A 69 -14.55 9.84 -17.19
N ASN A 70 -14.44 11.02 -16.60
CA ASN A 70 -13.71 12.12 -17.17
C ASN A 70 -12.21 12.03 -16.89
N ASP A 71 -11.41 12.77 -17.65
CA ASP A 71 -9.95 12.75 -17.56
C ASP A 71 -9.43 13.21 -16.18
N ALA A 72 -10.10 14.15 -15.54
CA ALA A 72 -9.67 14.67 -14.24
C ALA A 72 -9.78 13.58 -13.17
N GLU A 73 -10.92 12.90 -13.10
CA GLU A 73 -11.12 11.78 -12.16
C GLU A 73 -10.18 10.61 -12.45
N TRP A 74 -9.97 10.31 -13.73
CA TRP A 74 -8.99 9.30 -14.12
C TRP A 74 -7.60 9.64 -13.59
N ARG A 75 -7.11 10.86 -13.87
CA ARG A 75 -5.78 11.30 -13.46
C ARG A 75 -5.63 11.34 -11.95
N ARG A 76 -6.63 11.88 -11.24
CA ARG A 76 -6.62 11.94 -9.77
C ARG A 76 -6.42 10.54 -9.15
N VAL A 77 -7.23 9.58 -9.56
CA VAL A 77 -7.16 8.22 -9.00
C VAL A 77 -5.88 7.50 -9.39
N MET A 78 -5.44 7.63 -10.64
CA MET A 78 -4.18 7.01 -11.10
C MET A 78 -2.98 7.64 -10.40
N ALA A 79 -2.92 8.95 -10.27
CA ALA A 79 -1.84 9.67 -9.60
C ALA A 79 -1.68 9.19 -8.14
N ILE A 80 -2.79 9.11 -7.38
CA ILE A 80 -2.73 8.74 -5.98
C ILE A 80 -2.55 7.22 -5.79
N ASN A 81 -3.28 6.38 -6.54
CA ASN A 81 -3.34 4.95 -6.27
C ASN A 81 -2.23 4.14 -6.94
N LEU A 82 -1.62 4.65 -7.99
CA LEU A 82 -0.62 3.92 -8.78
C LEU A 82 0.68 4.69 -8.96
N ASP A 83 0.62 5.91 -9.47
CA ASP A 83 1.84 6.66 -9.81
C ASP A 83 2.64 7.02 -8.56
N SER A 84 1.99 7.46 -7.47
CA SER A 84 2.66 7.74 -6.20
C SER A 84 3.22 6.47 -5.56
N VAL A 85 2.49 5.33 -5.68
CA VAL A 85 2.97 4.01 -5.21
C VAL A 85 4.26 3.65 -5.95
N PHE A 86 4.26 3.77 -7.28
CA PHE A 86 5.46 3.53 -8.09
C PHE A 86 6.61 4.44 -7.67
N GLN A 87 6.38 5.75 -7.51
CA GLN A 87 7.41 6.72 -7.13
C GLN A 87 8.02 6.40 -5.76
N LEU A 88 7.19 6.11 -4.76
CA LEU A 88 7.63 5.76 -3.41
C LEU A 88 8.45 4.47 -3.40
N VAL A 89 7.99 3.45 -4.12
CA VAL A 89 8.73 2.19 -4.27
C VAL A 89 10.06 2.46 -4.99
N ASN A 90 10.04 3.15 -6.12
CA ASN A 90 11.23 3.43 -6.92
C ASN A 90 12.28 4.25 -6.15
N GLY A 91 11.83 5.17 -5.30
CA GLY A 91 12.74 6.05 -4.55
C GLY A 91 13.25 5.47 -3.22
N ILE A 92 12.53 4.52 -2.60
CA ILE A 92 12.86 4.00 -1.26
C ILE A 92 13.36 2.54 -1.32
N ALA A 93 12.72 1.70 -2.11
CA ALA A 93 12.98 0.26 -2.14
C ALA A 93 14.39 -0.14 -2.62
N PRO A 94 15.11 0.59 -3.48
CA PRO A 94 16.46 0.22 -3.88
C PRO A 94 17.40 0.05 -2.70
N ALA A 95 17.44 1.00 -1.77
CA ALA A 95 18.28 0.91 -0.57
C ALA A 95 17.90 -0.29 0.32
N MET A 96 16.59 -0.61 0.41
CA MET A 96 16.10 -1.78 1.14
C MET A 96 16.55 -3.10 0.50
N ALA A 97 16.52 -3.16 -0.83
CA ALA A 97 16.96 -4.33 -1.59
C ALA A 97 18.48 -4.56 -1.49
N ASP A 98 19.26 -3.47 -1.50
CA ASP A 98 20.73 -3.52 -1.38
C ASP A 98 21.18 -4.09 -0.04
N VAL A 99 20.52 -3.73 1.06
CA VAL A 99 20.82 -4.29 2.39
C VAL A 99 20.27 -5.71 2.59
N ARG A 100 19.52 -6.24 1.64
CA ARG A 100 18.94 -7.60 1.67
C ARG A 100 18.09 -7.87 2.91
N ASN A 101 17.40 -6.87 3.39
CA ASN A 101 16.50 -6.96 4.54
C ASN A 101 15.38 -5.95 4.36
N GLY A 102 14.37 -6.31 3.58
CA GLY A 102 13.29 -5.39 3.29
C GLY A 102 11.95 -6.08 3.05
N ARG A 103 10.89 -5.40 3.47
CA ARG A 103 9.52 -5.79 3.16
C ARG A 103 8.77 -4.58 2.60
N VAL A 104 8.22 -4.74 1.40
CA VAL A 104 7.32 -3.78 0.78
C VAL A 104 5.92 -4.37 0.76
N ILE A 105 5.00 -3.74 1.45
CA ILE A 105 3.60 -4.16 1.55
C ILE A 105 2.73 -3.06 0.94
N ILE A 106 1.98 -3.39 -0.10
CA ILE A 106 1.15 -2.42 -0.82
C ILE A 106 -0.32 -2.80 -0.69
N PHE A 107 -1.14 -1.87 -0.22
CA PHE A 107 -2.58 -2.07 -0.13
C PHE A 107 -3.21 -2.04 -1.53
N SER A 108 -3.63 -3.21 -1.98
CA SER A 108 -4.43 -3.41 -3.16
C SER A 108 -5.92 -3.52 -2.79
N ALA A 109 -6.69 -4.20 -3.60
CA ALA A 109 -8.09 -4.51 -3.35
C ALA A 109 -8.51 -5.77 -4.11
N CYS A 110 -9.48 -6.50 -3.57
CA CYS A 110 -10.14 -7.58 -4.29
C CYS A 110 -10.77 -7.11 -5.62
N LEU A 111 -11.13 -5.83 -5.71
CA LEU A 111 -11.65 -5.21 -6.93
C LEU A 111 -10.59 -4.99 -8.03
N GLY A 112 -9.30 -5.09 -7.72
CA GLY A 112 -8.21 -5.05 -8.68
C GLY A 112 -7.83 -6.42 -9.26
N ARG A 113 -8.50 -7.49 -8.84
CA ARG A 113 -8.29 -8.85 -9.37
C ARG A 113 -8.90 -8.99 -10.75
N MET A 114 -8.36 -9.91 -11.56
CA MET A 114 -8.94 -10.34 -12.83
C MET A 114 -9.90 -11.53 -12.67
N SER A 115 -10.05 -12.01 -11.43
CA SER A 115 -10.92 -13.13 -11.04
C SER A 115 -11.83 -12.74 -9.87
N GLY A 116 -12.82 -13.56 -9.56
CA GLY A 116 -13.69 -13.40 -8.39
C GLY A 116 -14.33 -12.00 -8.31
N PRO A 117 -14.19 -11.27 -7.19
CA PRO A 117 -14.80 -9.94 -7.00
C PRO A 117 -14.32 -8.88 -7.99
N GLY A 118 -13.15 -9.08 -8.60
CA GLY A 118 -12.64 -8.23 -9.68
C GLY A 118 -13.42 -8.37 -10.98
N ASN A 119 -14.11 -9.49 -11.17
CA ASN A 119 -14.88 -9.80 -12.38
C ASN A 119 -16.23 -9.07 -12.42
N ALA A 120 -16.20 -7.75 -12.32
CA ALA A 120 -17.36 -6.87 -12.36
C ALA A 120 -16.99 -5.49 -12.93
N GLY A 121 -17.99 -4.74 -13.40
CA GLY A 121 -17.80 -3.39 -13.94
C GLY A 121 -18.04 -2.28 -12.91
N GLY A 122 -17.79 -1.03 -13.32
CA GLY A 122 -17.90 0.16 -12.50
C GLY A 122 -16.60 0.48 -11.74
N LEU A 123 -16.50 1.67 -11.17
CA LEU A 123 -15.30 2.16 -10.47
C LEU A 123 -14.02 2.04 -11.32
N ALA A 124 -14.11 2.34 -12.61
CA ALA A 124 -13.07 2.01 -13.58
C ALA A 124 -11.67 2.51 -13.18
N PRO A 125 -11.44 3.79 -12.80
CA PRO A 125 -10.11 4.24 -12.40
C PRO A 125 -9.59 3.48 -11.18
N TYR A 126 -10.45 3.25 -10.17
CA TYR A 126 -10.06 2.53 -8.96
C TYR A 126 -9.64 1.09 -9.26
N ARG A 127 -10.47 0.33 -9.98
CA ARG A 127 -10.18 -1.07 -10.32
C ARG A 127 -8.90 -1.18 -11.13
N ILE A 128 -8.74 -0.31 -12.14
CA ILE A 128 -7.56 -0.31 -13.00
C ILE A 128 -6.31 0.07 -12.20
N SER A 129 -6.38 1.08 -11.33
CA SER A 129 -5.24 1.44 -10.47
C SER A 129 -4.81 0.28 -9.55
N LYS A 130 -5.76 -0.45 -8.94
CA LYS A 130 -5.46 -1.58 -8.06
C LYS A 130 -4.98 -2.81 -8.83
N ALA A 131 -5.44 -3.03 -10.06
CA ALA A 131 -4.86 -4.02 -10.97
C ALA A 131 -3.41 -3.65 -11.36
N GLY A 132 -3.15 -2.35 -11.60
CA GLY A 132 -1.79 -1.83 -11.83
C GLY A 132 -0.87 -2.05 -10.63
N VAL A 133 -1.36 -1.84 -9.40
CA VAL A 133 -0.63 -2.15 -8.17
C VAL A 133 -0.29 -3.64 -8.09
N ASN A 134 -1.24 -4.53 -8.41
CA ASN A 134 -1.01 -5.97 -8.44
C ASN A 134 0.12 -6.34 -9.43
N ALA A 135 0.07 -5.76 -10.62
CA ALA A 135 1.11 -5.96 -11.64
C ALA A 135 2.48 -5.42 -11.19
N LEU A 136 2.52 -4.24 -10.55
CA LEU A 136 3.74 -3.64 -9.99
C LEU A 136 4.38 -4.55 -8.93
N VAL A 137 3.59 -5.05 -7.99
CA VAL A 137 4.05 -5.97 -6.93
C VAL A 137 4.67 -7.23 -7.53
N ARG A 138 3.97 -7.85 -8.47
CA ARG A 138 4.45 -9.07 -9.14
C ARG A 138 5.76 -8.81 -9.90
N ASN A 139 5.81 -7.72 -10.67
CA ASN A 139 7.00 -7.37 -11.45
C ASN A 139 8.21 -7.12 -10.52
N LEU A 140 8.06 -6.28 -9.50
CA LEU A 140 9.12 -5.96 -8.57
C LEU A 140 9.62 -7.18 -7.80
N ALA A 141 8.73 -8.07 -7.36
CA ALA A 141 9.13 -9.31 -6.69
C ALA A 141 9.99 -10.20 -7.58
N HIS A 142 9.65 -10.33 -8.88
CA HIS A 142 10.46 -11.07 -9.84
C HIS A 142 11.81 -10.41 -10.09
N GLU A 143 11.87 -9.11 -10.30
CA GLU A 143 13.10 -8.34 -10.51
C GLU A 143 14.05 -8.45 -9.32
N THR A 144 13.52 -8.55 -8.10
CA THR A 144 14.31 -8.64 -6.86
C THR A 144 14.60 -10.09 -6.41
N GLY A 145 14.19 -11.08 -7.20
CA GLY A 145 14.55 -12.49 -7.02
C GLY A 145 13.62 -13.28 -6.10
N LEU A 146 12.36 -12.89 -6.00
CA LEU A 146 11.30 -13.64 -5.28
C LEU A 146 11.71 -14.04 -3.86
N GLY A 147 12.21 -13.09 -3.09
CA GLY A 147 12.61 -13.31 -1.69
C GLY A 147 14.01 -13.92 -1.49
N ALA A 148 14.63 -14.52 -2.51
CA ALA A 148 15.93 -15.18 -2.40
C ALA A 148 17.08 -14.25 -1.94
N ARG A 149 16.88 -12.93 -2.06
CA ARG A 149 17.86 -11.92 -1.65
C ARG A 149 17.52 -11.22 -0.35
N GLY A 150 16.55 -11.72 0.43
CA GLY A 150 16.15 -11.06 1.66
C GLY A 150 15.23 -9.85 1.45
N PHE A 151 14.54 -9.75 0.31
CA PHE A 151 13.65 -8.67 0.00
C PHE A 151 12.28 -9.22 -0.45
N LEU A 152 11.22 -8.89 0.29
CA LEU A 152 9.86 -9.37 0.04
C LEU A 152 8.98 -8.22 -0.44
N VAL A 153 8.14 -8.49 -1.44
CA VAL A 153 7.21 -7.51 -2.02
C VAL A 153 5.84 -8.16 -2.16
N ASP A 154 4.86 -7.68 -1.43
CA ASP A 154 3.54 -8.29 -1.41
C ASP A 154 2.41 -7.26 -1.52
N ALA A 155 1.32 -7.65 -2.15
CA ALA A 155 0.06 -6.91 -2.11
C ALA A 155 -0.85 -7.48 -1.02
N THR A 156 -1.66 -6.63 -0.39
CA THR A 156 -2.70 -7.06 0.55
C THR A 156 -4.05 -6.44 0.21
N CYS A 157 -5.11 -7.24 0.30
CA CYS A 157 -6.49 -6.78 0.23
C CYS A 157 -7.05 -6.70 1.66
N PRO A 158 -7.41 -5.49 2.16
CA PRO A 158 -8.00 -5.34 3.49
C PRO A 158 -9.47 -5.75 3.54
N ASN A 159 -10.06 -6.10 2.39
CA ASN A 159 -11.50 -6.20 2.20
C ASN A 159 -12.23 -4.88 2.52
N HIS A 160 -13.56 -4.93 2.66
CA HIS A 160 -14.38 -3.76 2.95
C HIS A 160 -14.32 -3.45 4.45
N SER A 161 -13.47 -2.51 4.83
CA SER A 161 -13.19 -2.14 6.22
C SER A 161 -13.73 -0.75 6.56
N ARG A 162 -14.15 -0.55 7.81
CA ARG A 162 -14.67 0.72 8.34
C ARG A 162 -13.56 1.74 8.46
N THR A 163 -13.42 2.53 7.42
CA THR A 163 -12.52 3.68 7.27
C THR A 163 -13.31 4.79 6.58
N ASP A 164 -12.74 5.97 6.44
CA ASP A 164 -13.36 7.06 5.69
C ASP A 164 -13.73 6.64 4.26
N MET A 165 -12.91 5.80 3.63
CA MET A 165 -13.19 5.25 2.30
C MET A 165 -14.30 4.18 2.32
N GLY A 166 -14.28 3.30 3.30
CA GLY A 166 -15.19 2.15 3.37
C GLY A 166 -16.56 2.47 3.94
N GLY A 167 -16.65 3.54 4.74
CA GLY A 167 -17.88 3.95 5.42
C GLY A 167 -18.15 3.17 6.70
N ALA A 168 -19.10 3.70 7.49
CA ALA A 168 -19.42 3.16 8.83
C ALA A 168 -20.07 1.76 8.78
N ASP A 169 -20.75 1.45 7.68
CA ASP A 169 -21.49 0.18 7.50
C ASP A 169 -20.61 -0.96 6.95
N ALA A 170 -19.32 -0.72 6.76
CA ALA A 170 -18.41 -1.77 6.30
C ALA A 170 -18.33 -2.91 7.34
N PRO A 171 -18.31 -4.18 6.89
CA PRO A 171 -18.44 -5.34 7.80
C PRO A 171 -17.23 -5.51 8.71
N ARG A 172 -16.03 -5.07 8.28
CA ARG A 172 -14.79 -5.25 9.05
C ARG A 172 -14.40 -3.98 9.77
N SER A 173 -13.72 -4.14 10.90
CA SER A 173 -13.05 -3.01 11.54
C SER A 173 -11.77 -2.60 10.77
N ALA A 174 -11.21 -1.45 11.08
CA ALA A 174 -9.94 -1.02 10.50
C ALA A 174 -8.79 -1.95 10.92
N GLU A 175 -8.81 -2.42 12.17
CA GLU A 175 -7.84 -3.38 12.73
C GLU A 175 -7.89 -4.72 11.99
N GLU A 176 -9.08 -5.26 11.75
CA GLU A 176 -9.26 -6.48 10.95
C GLU A 176 -8.73 -6.30 9.52
N GLY A 177 -8.97 -5.13 8.91
CA GLY A 177 -8.43 -4.81 7.59
C GLY A 177 -6.91 -4.69 7.57
N ALA A 178 -6.29 -4.23 8.66
CA ALA A 178 -4.85 -4.07 8.78
C ALA A 178 -4.11 -5.37 9.14
N ALA A 179 -4.81 -6.37 9.68
CA ALA A 179 -4.20 -7.57 10.27
C ALA A 179 -3.24 -8.30 9.31
N THR A 180 -3.61 -8.44 8.04
CA THR A 180 -2.75 -9.10 7.04
C THR A 180 -1.50 -8.29 6.74
N ALA A 181 -1.59 -6.96 6.65
CA ALA A 181 -0.43 -6.10 6.43
C ALA A 181 0.53 -6.15 7.62
N ILE A 182 0.01 -6.14 8.85
CA ILE A 182 0.81 -6.27 10.07
C ILE A 182 1.53 -7.62 10.10
N TRP A 183 0.82 -8.70 9.79
CA TRP A 183 1.42 -10.03 9.70
C TRP A 183 2.53 -10.09 8.63
N LEU A 184 2.32 -9.55 7.43
CA LEU A 184 3.34 -9.46 6.39
C LEU A 184 4.58 -8.65 6.84
N ALA A 185 4.37 -7.57 7.59
CA ALA A 185 5.43 -6.71 8.11
C ALA A 185 6.27 -7.39 9.20
N THR A 186 5.67 -8.30 9.96
CA THR A 186 6.28 -8.87 11.18
C THR A 186 6.59 -10.37 11.10
N ARG A 187 6.13 -11.07 10.06
CA ARG A 187 6.43 -12.50 9.89
C ARG A 187 7.93 -12.76 9.83
N PRO A 188 8.44 -13.87 10.40
CA PRO A 188 9.83 -14.26 10.26
C PRO A 188 10.24 -14.30 8.78
N PHE A 189 11.50 -14.00 8.52
CA PHE A 189 12.06 -14.07 7.19
C PHE A 189 12.81 -15.39 7.04
N ASP A 190 12.32 -16.28 6.18
CA ASP A 190 12.99 -17.51 5.81
C ASP A 190 13.17 -17.62 4.29
N SER A 191 14.25 -18.29 3.88
CA SER A 191 14.48 -18.62 2.47
C SER A 191 13.38 -19.57 1.99
N GLY A 192 12.57 -19.11 1.04
CA GLY A 192 11.43 -19.88 0.52
C GLY A 192 10.07 -19.28 0.86
N ASP A 193 10.04 -18.17 1.58
CA ASP A 193 8.79 -17.43 1.78
C ASP A 193 8.20 -16.99 0.46
N VAL A 194 6.91 -17.25 0.30
CA VAL A 194 6.17 -16.81 -0.89
C VAL A 194 6.03 -15.30 -0.87
N THR A 195 6.36 -14.65 -1.96
CA THR A 195 6.26 -13.22 -2.20
C THR A 195 5.87 -12.93 -3.64
N GLY A 196 5.50 -11.71 -3.95
CA GLY A 196 5.01 -11.34 -5.28
C GLY A 196 3.58 -11.80 -5.53
N VAL A 197 2.78 -11.91 -4.47
CA VAL A 197 1.40 -12.39 -4.50
C VAL A 197 0.44 -11.42 -3.82
N LEU A 198 -0.86 -11.64 -4.02
CA LEU A 198 -1.92 -10.94 -3.31
C LEU A 198 -2.37 -11.77 -2.10
N TRP A 199 -2.37 -11.12 -0.94
CA TRP A 199 -2.81 -11.70 0.31
C TRP A 199 -4.15 -11.13 0.76
N GLU A 200 -5.03 -12.00 1.24
CA GLU A 200 -6.30 -11.67 1.88
C GLU A 200 -6.48 -12.61 3.08
N ASP A 201 -6.69 -12.06 4.27
CA ASP A 201 -6.81 -12.85 5.52
C ASP A 201 -5.64 -13.84 5.72
N GLN A 202 -4.42 -13.40 5.46
CA GLN A 202 -3.18 -14.18 5.55
C GLN A 202 -3.16 -15.40 4.61
N LYS A 203 -3.99 -15.41 3.58
CA LYS A 203 -4.05 -16.43 2.53
C LYS A 203 -3.74 -15.83 1.18
N ILE A 204 -3.08 -16.60 0.34
CA ILE A 204 -2.84 -16.20 -1.04
C ILE A 204 -4.16 -16.32 -1.81
N VAL A 205 -4.47 -15.27 -2.56
CA VAL A 205 -5.61 -15.25 -3.48
C VAL A 205 -5.14 -15.00 -4.90
N GLU A 206 -5.92 -15.48 -5.86
CA GLU A 206 -5.64 -15.26 -7.27
C GLU A 206 -5.74 -13.76 -7.63
N TRP A 207 -4.91 -13.36 -8.59
CA TRP A 207 -4.92 -12.01 -9.16
C TRP A 207 -6.20 -11.67 -9.91
#